data_0ae24e85f89e12caebeaafb2dcfa5a6d
#
_entry.id   0ae24e85f89e12caebeaafb2dcfa5a6d
#
_cell.length_a   1.000
_cell.length_b   1.000
_cell.length_c   1.000
_cell.angle_alpha   90.00
_cell.angle_beta   90.00
_cell.angle_gamma   90.00
#
_symmetry.space_group_name_H-M   'P 1'
#
loop_
_entity.id
_entity.type
_entity.pdbx_description
1 polymer ?
#
loop_
_entity_poly.entity_id
_entity_poly.type
_entity_poly.pdbx_seq_one_letter_code
_entity_poly.pdbx_strand_id
1 'polypeptide(L)'
;MRDELKKKTYKDEFPHEAFGEIEKKDLPRVKKLSGPQLVRSWTEIPHVTQHDEIDITEMEQFRSTLIDNYTGDRIRISPLAFITRALVNALKEYPNFNSSIDLENNKLIFKKYYHVGFAVDTPHGLMVPKIRNVDQMGLKEIYEELRRVSKLCKELKIDKKEFFGGSMTISSLGGIGGNFFTPIINPPEVAILGVGKTFDKIKKVNGQFIVRKMLPISLSYDHRVIDGAEGARFCVHLSKSLGKDFAFKLAV
;
A
#
# COMPACT_ATOMS: atom_id res chain seq x y z
N MET A 1 29.22 -8.53 -15.30
CA MET A 1 28.21 -8.93 -14.29
C MET A 1 26.79 -8.39 -14.53
N ARG A 2 26.59 -7.14 -15.05
CA ARG A 2 25.23 -6.60 -15.34
C ARG A 2 24.55 -7.23 -16.57
N ASP A 3 25.30 -7.73 -17.55
CA ASP A 3 24.73 -8.32 -18.78
C ASP A 3 24.42 -9.82 -18.67
N GLU A 4 25.03 -10.54 -17.71
CA GLU A 4 24.78 -11.96 -17.49
C GLU A 4 23.45 -12.25 -16.77
N LEU A 5 22.98 -11.33 -15.94
CA LEU A 5 21.67 -11.45 -15.27
C LEU A 5 20.47 -11.34 -16.24
N LYS A 6 20.67 -10.74 -17.42
CA LYS A 6 19.64 -10.61 -18.46
C LYS A 6 19.35 -11.89 -19.23
N LYS A 7 20.16 -12.94 -19.08
CA LYS A 7 20.10 -14.18 -19.90
C LYS A 7 19.78 -15.48 -19.15
N LYS A 8 19.56 -15.46 -17.83
CA LYS A 8 19.10 -16.67 -17.11
C LYS A 8 17.59 -16.80 -17.21
N THR A 9 17.09 -17.25 -18.35
CA THR A 9 15.82 -17.97 -18.42
C THR A 9 16.04 -19.32 -17.78
N TYR A 10 15.30 -19.65 -16.72
CA TYR A 10 15.19 -21.04 -16.27
C TYR A 10 14.65 -21.85 -17.45
N LYS A 11 15.45 -22.73 -18.00
CA LYS A 11 15.04 -23.70 -19.00
C LYS A 11 15.02 -25.06 -18.32
N ASP A 12 13.89 -25.72 -18.40
CA ASP A 12 13.85 -27.13 -18.07
C ASP A 12 14.77 -27.91 -19.01
N GLU A 13 15.28 -29.05 -18.56
CA GLU A 13 16.11 -29.93 -19.36
C GLU A 13 15.36 -30.41 -20.62
N PHE A 14 14.04 -30.57 -20.50
CA PHE A 14 13.14 -30.94 -21.59
C PHE A 14 12.18 -29.78 -21.94
N PRO A 15 11.76 -29.67 -23.22
CA PRO A 15 10.76 -28.69 -23.62
C PRO A 15 9.38 -29.05 -23.02
N HIS A 16 8.60 -28.04 -22.66
CA HIS A 16 7.28 -28.24 -22.03
C HIS A 16 6.32 -29.10 -22.88
N GLU A 17 6.46 -29.03 -24.19
CA GLU A 17 5.67 -29.82 -25.16
C GLU A 17 5.89 -31.34 -24.98
N ALA A 18 7.01 -31.77 -24.38
CA ALA A 18 7.26 -33.19 -24.09
C ALA A 18 6.35 -33.74 -23.00
N PHE A 19 5.70 -32.88 -22.20
CA PHE A 19 4.87 -33.26 -21.06
C PHE A 19 3.37 -33.11 -21.33
N GLY A 20 2.98 -32.46 -22.44
CA GLY A 20 1.58 -32.28 -22.81
C GLY A 20 1.35 -31.07 -23.69
N GLU A 21 0.07 -30.81 -23.99
CA GLU A 21 -0.36 -29.67 -24.77
C GLU A 21 -0.06 -28.36 -24.02
N ILE A 22 0.49 -27.37 -24.71
CA ILE A 22 0.81 -26.06 -24.15
C ILE A 22 0.17 -24.93 -24.97
N GLU A 23 -0.11 -23.83 -24.30
CA GLU A 23 -0.52 -22.56 -24.93
C GLU A 23 0.52 -21.48 -24.65
N LYS A 24 1.01 -20.80 -25.68
CA LYS A 24 1.95 -19.67 -25.56
C LYS A 24 1.20 -18.35 -25.74
N LYS A 25 1.27 -17.47 -24.74
CA LYS A 25 0.67 -16.12 -24.79
C LYS A 25 1.72 -15.05 -24.53
N ASP A 26 1.58 -13.93 -25.21
CA ASP A 26 2.42 -12.75 -24.96
C ASP A 26 2.16 -12.14 -23.59
N LEU A 27 3.23 -11.72 -22.89
CA LEU A 27 3.08 -10.94 -21.67
C LEU A 27 2.41 -9.58 -21.99
N PRO A 28 1.40 -9.16 -21.19
CA PRO A 28 0.83 -7.82 -21.31
C PRO A 28 1.90 -6.72 -21.19
N ARG A 29 1.70 -5.61 -21.91
CA ARG A 29 2.67 -4.49 -21.94
C ARG A 29 3.06 -4.01 -20.54
N VAL A 30 2.11 -3.87 -19.63
CA VAL A 30 2.38 -3.44 -18.24
C VAL A 30 3.31 -4.42 -17.55
N LYS A 31 3.10 -5.74 -17.70
CA LYS A 31 3.98 -6.77 -17.12
C LYS A 31 5.37 -6.78 -17.75
N LYS A 32 5.49 -6.52 -19.05
CA LYS A 32 6.80 -6.38 -19.74
C LYS A 32 7.60 -5.21 -19.17
N LEU A 33 6.94 -4.11 -18.77
CA LEU A 33 7.58 -2.92 -18.18
C LEU A 33 7.86 -3.07 -16.67
N SER A 34 6.90 -3.61 -15.91
CA SER A 34 7.03 -3.71 -14.44
C SER A 34 7.92 -4.88 -13.99
N GLY A 35 7.98 -5.97 -14.74
CA GLY A 35 8.74 -7.16 -14.37
C GLY A 35 10.22 -6.86 -14.02
N PRO A 36 11.00 -6.19 -14.89
CA PRO A 36 12.38 -5.83 -14.57
C PRO A 36 12.52 -4.93 -13.34
N GLN A 37 11.56 -4.02 -13.11
CA GLN A 37 11.57 -3.15 -11.93
C GLN A 37 11.32 -3.95 -10.64
N LEU A 38 10.40 -4.90 -10.68
CA LEU A 38 10.12 -5.78 -9.53
C LEU A 38 11.34 -6.65 -9.19
N VAL A 39 12.00 -7.24 -10.19
CA VAL A 39 13.24 -8.00 -9.99
C VAL A 39 14.32 -7.12 -9.38
N ARG A 40 14.51 -5.91 -9.91
CA ARG A 40 15.48 -4.95 -9.39
C ARG A 40 15.18 -4.60 -7.93
N SER A 41 13.93 -4.26 -7.61
CA SER A 41 13.51 -3.95 -6.24
C SER A 41 13.80 -5.11 -5.29
N TRP A 42 13.43 -6.33 -5.68
CA TRP A 42 13.61 -7.52 -4.86
C TRP A 42 15.10 -7.86 -4.60
N THR A 43 15.97 -7.66 -5.59
CA THR A 43 17.39 -8.00 -5.50
C THR A 43 18.27 -6.90 -4.88
N GLU A 44 17.88 -5.61 -5.02
CA GLU A 44 18.68 -4.48 -4.55
C GLU A 44 18.27 -3.96 -3.16
N ILE A 45 17.04 -4.23 -2.73
CA ILE A 45 16.52 -3.74 -1.45
C ILE A 45 16.43 -4.90 -0.45
N PRO A 46 17.12 -4.84 0.70
CA PRO A 46 16.95 -5.82 1.77
C PRO A 46 15.61 -5.60 2.48
N HIS A 47 14.55 -6.24 1.97
CA HIS A 47 13.20 -6.16 2.51
C HIS A 47 13.09 -6.87 3.87
N VAL A 48 12.49 -6.18 4.83
CA VAL A 48 11.91 -6.79 6.03
C VAL A 48 10.43 -6.49 6.05
N THR A 49 9.61 -7.46 6.42
CA THR A 49 8.15 -7.29 6.51
C THR A 49 7.69 -7.59 7.93
N GLN A 50 6.99 -6.63 8.54
CA GLN A 50 6.27 -6.79 9.79
C GLN A 50 4.78 -6.91 9.53
N HIS A 51 4.11 -7.82 10.23
CA HIS A 51 2.67 -8.03 10.18
C HIS A 51 2.04 -7.61 11.49
N ASP A 52 0.88 -6.97 11.43
CA ASP A 52 0.11 -6.58 12.60
C ASP A 52 -1.40 -6.57 12.29
N GLU A 53 -2.22 -6.58 13.33
CA GLU A 53 -3.68 -6.51 13.26
C GLU A 53 -4.19 -5.27 13.99
N ILE A 54 -4.77 -4.34 13.26
CA ILE A 54 -5.32 -3.09 13.81
C ILE A 54 -6.81 -3.28 14.11
N ASP A 55 -7.22 -2.97 15.33
CA ASP A 55 -8.63 -2.93 15.71
C ASP A 55 -9.26 -1.64 15.18
N ILE A 56 -10.12 -1.77 14.17
CA ILE A 56 -10.79 -0.66 13.48
C ILE A 56 -12.30 -0.62 13.76
N THR A 57 -12.76 -1.27 14.83
CA THR A 57 -14.19 -1.42 15.10
C THR A 57 -14.91 -0.08 15.17
N GLU A 58 -14.39 0.86 15.95
CA GLU A 58 -15.01 2.19 16.11
C GLU A 58 -14.95 3.01 14.83
N MET A 59 -13.85 2.93 14.08
CA MET A 59 -13.73 3.57 12.78
C MET A 59 -14.77 3.03 11.77
N GLU A 60 -14.96 1.71 11.72
CA GLU A 60 -15.95 1.09 10.83
C GLU A 60 -17.39 1.40 11.25
N GLN A 61 -17.68 1.45 12.54
CA GLN A 61 -18.97 1.90 13.05
C GLN A 61 -19.24 3.34 12.60
N PHE A 62 -18.32 4.27 12.85
CA PHE A 62 -18.43 5.66 12.40
C PHE A 62 -18.63 5.76 10.88
N ARG A 63 -17.79 5.08 10.10
CA ARG A 63 -17.87 5.08 8.63
C ARG A 63 -19.24 4.60 8.12
N SER A 64 -19.85 3.64 8.80
CA SER A 64 -21.17 3.10 8.44
C SER A 64 -22.33 4.07 8.70
N THR A 65 -22.14 5.05 9.60
CA THR A 65 -23.15 6.05 9.98
C THR A 65 -23.03 7.37 9.23
N LEU A 66 -22.00 7.52 8.36
CA LEU A 66 -21.80 8.77 7.62
C LEU A 66 -22.97 9.05 6.69
N ILE A 67 -23.60 10.21 6.89
CA ILE A 67 -24.67 10.76 6.05
C ILE A 67 -24.29 12.16 5.60
N ASP A 68 -24.75 12.56 4.43
CA ASP A 68 -24.67 13.94 3.96
C ASP A 68 -25.74 14.78 4.67
N ASN A 69 -25.31 15.81 5.38
CA ASN A 69 -26.20 16.63 6.20
C ASN A 69 -27.20 17.49 5.36
N TYR A 70 -26.93 17.67 4.06
CA TYR A 70 -27.78 18.44 3.17
C TYR A 70 -28.79 17.57 2.41
N THR A 71 -28.35 16.37 1.96
CA THR A 71 -29.19 15.48 1.14
C THR A 71 -29.80 14.34 1.95
N GLY A 72 -29.29 14.04 3.14
CA GLY A 72 -29.67 12.87 3.93
C GLY A 72 -29.14 11.53 3.39
N ASP A 73 -28.40 11.56 2.28
CA ASP A 73 -27.86 10.35 1.65
C ASP A 73 -26.66 9.78 2.41
N ARG A 74 -26.48 8.47 2.34
CA ARG A 74 -25.29 7.83 2.89
C ARG A 74 -24.03 8.22 2.12
N ILE A 75 -23.06 8.78 2.82
CA ILE A 75 -21.72 9.03 2.28
C ILE A 75 -20.93 7.73 2.33
N ARG A 76 -20.61 7.17 1.18
CA ARG A 76 -19.79 5.95 1.06
C ARG A 76 -18.32 6.32 0.94
N ILE A 77 -17.61 6.43 2.07
CA ILE A 77 -16.15 6.60 2.09
C ILE A 77 -15.51 5.22 2.26
N SER A 78 -14.53 4.91 1.43
CA SER A 78 -13.76 3.66 1.56
C SER A 78 -12.90 3.68 2.83
N PRO A 79 -12.73 2.55 3.55
CA PRO A 79 -11.75 2.43 4.64
C PRO A 79 -10.35 2.90 4.22
N LEU A 80 -10.02 2.74 2.94
CA LEU A 80 -8.73 3.16 2.39
C LEU A 80 -8.47 4.67 2.54
N ALA A 81 -9.50 5.53 2.53
CA ALA A 81 -9.31 6.96 2.76
C ALA A 81 -8.84 7.24 4.20
N PHE A 82 -9.41 6.54 5.20
CA PHE A 82 -8.97 6.63 6.60
C PHE A 82 -7.54 6.11 6.78
N ILE A 83 -7.23 4.97 6.17
CA ILE A 83 -5.88 4.38 6.19
C ILE A 83 -4.88 5.33 5.56
N THR A 84 -5.24 5.97 4.46
CA THR A 84 -4.39 6.95 3.76
C THR A 84 -4.11 8.17 4.65
N ARG A 85 -5.12 8.71 5.33
CA ARG A 85 -4.94 9.83 6.26
C ARG A 85 -4.05 9.42 7.44
N ALA A 86 -4.29 8.25 8.04
CA ALA A 86 -3.46 7.71 9.10
C ALA A 86 -2.00 7.50 8.65
N LEU A 87 -1.79 7.01 7.43
CA LEU A 87 -0.46 6.87 6.85
C LEU A 87 0.26 8.21 6.74
N VAL A 88 -0.39 9.27 6.25
CA VAL A 88 0.21 10.60 6.16
C VAL A 88 0.61 11.12 7.53
N ASN A 89 -0.21 10.94 8.55
CA ASN A 89 0.13 11.33 9.93
C ASN A 89 1.35 10.53 10.44
N ALA A 90 1.41 9.22 10.14
CA ALA A 90 2.56 8.40 10.49
C ALA A 90 3.84 8.84 9.75
N LEU A 91 3.75 9.22 8.46
CA LEU A 91 4.90 9.73 7.70
C LEU A 91 5.43 11.08 8.23
N LYS A 92 4.57 11.91 8.84
CA LYS A 92 4.99 13.15 9.51
C LYS A 92 5.78 12.86 10.81
N GLU A 93 5.34 11.87 11.58
CA GLU A 93 5.96 11.47 12.84
C GLU A 93 7.24 10.65 12.64
N TYR A 94 7.29 9.85 11.56
CA TYR A 94 8.43 8.97 11.24
C TYR A 94 9.01 9.34 9.86
N PRO A 95 9.83 10.41 9.79
CA PRO A 95 10.30 10.96 8.51
C PRO A 95 11.19 10.01 7.71
N ASN A 96 11.85 9.01 8.33
CA ASN A 96 12.61 8.00 7.64
C ASN A 96 11.75 7.24 6.61
N PHE A 97 10.47 6.99 6.92
CA PHE A 97 9.53 6.36 5.98
C PHE A 97 9.18 7.25 4.79
N ASN A 98 9.35 8.57 4.91
CA ASN A 98 9.13 9.53 3.81
C ASN A 98 10.47 10.00 3.21
N SER A 99 11.36 9.05 2.97
CA SER A 99 12.69 9.32 2.41
C SER A 99 12.97 8.53 1.14
N SER A 100 14.12 8.76 0.56
CA SER A 100 14.76 7.95 -0.48
C SER A 100 16.24 7.85 -0.19
N ILE A 101 16.87 6.73 -0.55
CA ILE A 101 18.30 6.54 -0.37
C ILE A 101 19.05 6.94 -1.64
N ASP A 102 20.06 7.81 -1.49
CA ASP A 102 21.04 8.16 -2.51
C ASP A 102 22.35 7.43 -2.18
N LEU A 103 22.53 6.27 -2.79
CA LEU A 103 23.70 5.42 -2.55
C LEU A 103 24.99 6.01 -3.15
N GLU A 104 24.89 6.84 -4.19
CA GLU A 104 26.07 7.43 -4.84
C GLU A 104 26.72 8.48 -3.93
N ASN A 105 25.90 9.26 -3.22
CA ASN A 105 26.34 10.30 -2.32
C ASN A 105 26.28 9.92 -0.84
N ASN A 106 25.87 8.68 -0.51
CA ASN A 106 25.66 8.22 0.88
C ASN A 106 24.73 9.13 1.68
N LYS A 107 23.58 9.52 1.11
CA LYS A 107 22.61 10.43 1.72
C LYS A 107 21.22 9.85 1.77
N LEU A 108 20.43 10.28 2.77
CA LEU A 108 18.98 10.14 2.79
C LEU A 108 18.35 11.46 2.32
N ILE A 109 17.42 11.35 1.38
CA ILE A 109 16.65 12.47 0.84
C ILE A 109 15.29 12.45 1.53
N PHE A 110 15.06 13.36 2.49
CA PHE A 110 13.78 13.51 3.18
C PHE A 110 12.81 14.34 2.33
N LYS A 111 11.69 13.76 1.99
CA LYS A 111 10.63 14.42 1.20
C LYS A 111 9.82 15.33 2.13
N LYS A 112 9.57 16.57 1.70
CA LYS A 112 8.73 17.54 2.41
C LYS A 112 7.32 17.64 1.80
N TYR A 113 6.94 16.63 1.06
CA TYR A 113 5.63 16.46 0.44
C TYR A 113 5.09 15.04 0.76
N TYR A 114 3.79 14.85 0.64
CA TYR A 114 3.12 13.59 0.99
C TYR A 114 2.28 13.12 -0.19
N HIS A 115 2.92 12.39 -1.10
CA HIS A 115 2.31 11.81 -2.29
C HIS A 115 2.17 10.30 -2.10
N VAL A 116 0.93 9.82 -1.92
CA VAL A 116 0.70 8.41 -1.60
C VAL A 116 0.39 7.63 -2.86
N GLY A 117 1.13 6.53 -3.07
CA GLY A 117 0.91 5.59 -4.15
C GLY A 117 -0.18 4.58 -3.81
N PHE A 118 -0.93 4.13 -4.82
CA PHE A 118 -1.94 3.11 -4.66
C PHE A 118 -1.78 2.02 -5.71
N ALA A 119 -1.70 0.76 -5.26
CA ALA A 119 -1.73 -0.37 -6.18
C ALA A 119 -3.15 -0.56 -6.71
N VAL A 120 -3.33 -0.32 -8.01
CA VAL A 120 -4.61 -0.45 -8.72
C VAL A 120 -4.55 -1.65 -9.64
N ASP A 121 -5.41 -2.63 -9.39
CA ASP A 121 -5.61 -3.76 -10.29
C ASP A 121 -6.44 -3.31 -11.51
N THR A 122 -5.91 -3.60 -12.71
CA THR A 122 -6.55 -3.24 -13.97
C THR A 122 -6.53 -4.42 -14.94
N PRO A 123 -7.42 -4.44 -15.96
CA PRO A 123 -7.38 -5.45 -17.02
C PRO A 123 -6.04 -5.51 -17.77
N HIS A 124 -5.24 -4.45 -17.67
CA HIS A 124 -3.93 -4.32 -18.35
C HIS A 124 -2.75 -4.72 -17.46
N GLY A 125 -2.99 -5.00 -16.17
CA GLY A 125 -2.01 -5.31 -15.13
C GLY A 125 -2.02 -4.30 -13.99
N LEU A 126 -1.15 -4.53 -13.00
CA LEU A 126 -1.03 -3.70 -11.80
C LEU A 126 -0.37 -2.36 -12.14
N MET A 127 -1.01 -1.26 -11.74
CA MET A 127 -0.50 0.10 -11.85
C MET A 127 -0.41 0.75 -10.47
N VAL A 128 0.59 1.63 -10.26
CA VAL A 128 0.83 2.28 -8.96
C VAL A 128 0.88 3.80 -9.11
N PRO A 129 -0.24 4.44 -9.45
CA PRO A 129 -0.31 5.90 -9.51
C PRO A 129 -0.18 6.54 -8.13
N LYS A 130 0.14 7.83 -8.10
CA LYS A 130 0.29 8.66 -6.89
C LYS A 130 -0.84 9.67 -6.78
N ILE A 131 -1.42 9.80 -5.61
CA ILE A 131 -2.25 10.95 -5.23
C ILE A 131 -1.32 11.96 -4.55
N ARG A 132 -1.35 13.20 -5.03
CA ARG A 132 -0.43 14.26 -4.58
C ARG A 132 -1.02 15.06 -3.44
N ASN A 133 -0.12 15.58 -2.56
CA ASN A 133 -0.48 16.51 -1.48
C ASN A 133 -1.63 16.00 -0.60
N VAL A 134 -1.60 14.71 -0.26
CA VAL A 134 -2.65 14.06 0.53
C VAL A 134 -2.79 14.66 1.93
N ASP A 135 -1.72 15.26 2.44
CA ASP A 135 -1.69 15.99 3.71
C ASP A 135 -2.62 17.20 3.75
N GLN A 136 -2.98 17.76 2.58
CA GLN A 136 -3.86 18.91 2.41
C GLN A 136 -5.32 18.51 2.13
N MET A 137 -5.61 17.21 1.98
CA MET A 137 -6.93 16.69 1.60
C MET A 137 -7.74 16.21 2.80
N GLY A 138 -9.04 16.50 2.81
CA GLY A 138 -9.99 15.85 3.71
C GLY A 138 -10.34 14.42 3.28
N LEU A 139 -10.99 13.65 4.15
CA LEU A 139 -11.35 12.24 3.87
C LEU A 139 -12.21 12.08 2.61
N LYS A 140 -13.14 13.00 2.36
CA LYS A 140 -14.00 12.98 1.16
C LYS A 140 -13.17 13.22 -0.10
N GLU A 141 -12.27 14.19 -0.09
CA GLU A 141 -11.39 14.50 -1.22
C GLU A 141 -10.44 13.33 -1.52
N ILE A 142 -9.84 12.72 -0.49
CA ILE A 142 -9.03 11.50 -0.66
C ILE A 142 -9.83 10.38 -1.33
N TYR A 143 -11.08 10.16 -0.89
CA TYR A 143 -11.95 9.14 -1.46
C TYR A 143 -12.29 9.41 -2.92
N GLU A 144 -12.65 10.65 -3.26
CA GLU A 144 -12.97 11.06 -4.63
C GLU A 144 -11.75 10.90 -5.54
N GLU A 145 -10.58 11.29 -5.06
CA GLU A 145 -9.34 11.20 -5.81
C GLU A 145 -8.90 9.74 -6.03
N LEU A 146 -9.07 8.87 -5.03
CA LEU A 146 -8.86 7.42 -5.17
C LEU A 146 -9.74 6.84 -6.30
N ARG A 147 -11.00 7.24 -6.36
CA ARG A 147 -11.92 6.79 -7.42
C ARG A 147 -11.51 7.33 -8.79
N ARG A 148 -11.18 8.63 -8.88
CA ARG A 148 -10.73 9.28 -10.11
C ARG A 148 -9.51 8.57 -10.68
N VAL A 149 -8.48 8.40 -9.87
CA VAL A 149 -7.21 7.79 -10.26
C VAL A 149 -7.41 6.33 -10.67
N SER A 150 -8.19 5.55 -9.91
CA SER A 150 -8.51 4.17 -10.23
C SER A 150 -9.22 4.04 -11.59
N LYS A 151 -10.18 4.93 -11.88
CA LYS A 151 -10.89 4.97 -13.17
C LYS A 151 -9.93 5.27 -14.31
N LEU A 152 -9.10 6.30 -14.18
CA LEU A 152 -8.12 6.69 -15.21
C LEU A 152 -7.11 5.57 -15.51
N CYS A 153 -6.67 4.81 -14.49
CA CYS A 153 -5.81 3.64 -14.69
C CYS A 153 -6.51 2.55 -15.49
N LYS A 154 -7.77 2.20 -15.16
CA LYS A 154 -8.54 1.18 -15.89
C LYS A 154 -8.80 1.57 -17.34
N GLU A 155 -8.95 2.86 -17.61
CA GLU A 155 -9.16 3.42 -18.96
C GLU A 155 -7.85 3.73 -19.72
N LEU A 156 -6.66 3.49 -19.11
CA LEU A 156 -5.34 3.87 -19.66
C LEU A 156 -5.22 5.37 -19.99
N LYS A 157 -5.96 6.22 -19.27
CA LYS A 157 -5.96 7.69 -19.45
C LYS A 157 -5.13 8.44 -18.40
N ILE A 158 -4.48 7.72 -17.49
CA ILE A 158 -3.65 8.31 -16.43
C ILE A 158 -2.38 8.95 -17.03
N ASP A 159 -2.03 10.15 -16.58
CA ASP A 159 -0.81 10.82 -17.02
C ASP A 159 0.42 10.06 -16.48
N LYS A 160 1.44 9.91 -17.32
CA LYS A 160 2.70 9.23 -16.97
C LYS A 160 3.37 9.83 -15.73
N LYS A 161 3.27 11.13 -15.50
CA LYS A 161 3.88 11.81 -14.34
C LYS A 161 3.28 11.33 -13.00
N GLU A 162 2.02 10.83 -13.01
CA GLU A 162 1.36 10.34 -11.79
C GLU A 162 1.97 9.05 -11.24
N PHE A 163 2.89 8.42 -11.95
CA PHE A 163 3.62 7.25 -11.46
C PHE A 163 4.90 7.58 -10.69
N PHE A 164 5.28 8.85 -10.61
CA PHE A 164 6.56 9.29 -10.04
C PHE A 164 6.40 10.18 -8.80
N GLY A 165 7.46 10.29 -8.00
CA GLY A 165 7.53 11.21 -6.87
C GLY A 165 6.75 10.74 -5.64
N GLY A 166 6.55 9.43 -5.46
CA GLY A 166 5.84 8.88 -4.31
C GLY A 166 6.59 9.04 -2.98
N SER A 167 5.83 9.22 -1.92
CA SER A 167 6.28 9.15 -0.53
C SER A 167 6.31 7.70 -0.05
N MET A 168 5.17 7.03 -0.10
CA MET A 168 4.98 5.63 0.25
C MET A 168 3.76 5.08 -0.51
N THR A 169 3.75 3.80 -0.82
CA THR A 169 2.66 3.13 -1.54
C THR A 169 1.80 2.30 -0.58
N ILE A 170 0.48 2.28 -0.81
CA ILE A 170 -0.47 1.36 -0.20
C ILE A 170 -0.87 0.31 -1.23
N SER A 171 -0.71 -0.98 -0.88
CA SER A 171 -1.21 -2.12 -1.66
C SER A 171 -2.37 -2.77 -0.90
N SER A 172 -3.61 -2.61 -1.39
CA SER A 172 -4.78 -3.12 -0.69
C SER A 172 -5.40 -4.30 -1.41
N LEU A 173 -5.48 -5.42 -0.72
CA LEU A 173 -6.22 -6.62 -1.12
C LEU A 173 -7.55 -6.78 -0.38
N GLY A 174 -7.96 -5.79 0.40
CA GLY A 174 -9.16 -5.84 1.26
C GLY A 174 -10.46 -6.14 0.51
N GLY A 175 -10.56 -5.76 -0.76
CA GLY A 175 -11.71 -6.07 -1.63
C GLY A 175 -11.65 -7.46 -2.28
N ILE A 176 -10.52 -8.17 -2.21
CA ILE A 176 -10.27 -9.44 -2.89
C ILE A 176 -10.20 -10.57 -1.86
N GLY A 177 -9.23 -10.50 -0.92
CA GLY A 177 -9.02 -11.53 0.08
C GLY A 177 -7.56 -11.56 0.57
N GLY A 178 -7.28 -12.48 1.49
CA GLY A 178 -5.96 -12.62 2.13
C GLY A 178 -5.80 -11.73 3.37
N ASN A 179 -5.09 -12.26 4.38
CA ASN A 179 -4.83 -11.52 5.60
C ASN A 179 -3.49 -10.78 5.50
N PHE A 180 -2.41 -11.51 5.26
CA PHE A 180 -1.06 -10.98 5.20
C PHE A 180 -0.37 -11.37 3.91
N PHE A 181 0.53 -10.53 3.45
CA PHE A 181 1.40 -10.78 2.29
C PHE A 181 2.65 -9.90 2.40
N THR A 182 3.66 -10.18 1.61
CA THR A 182 4.90 -9.40 1.57
C THR A 182 4.88 -8.49 0.33
N PRO A 183 4.45 -7.23 0.44
CA PRO A 183 4.48 -6.30 -0.68
C PRO A 183 5.92 -5.93 -1.05
N ILE A 184 6.20 -5.80 -2.34
CA ILE A 184 7.50 -5.36 -2.86
C ILE A 184 7.53 -3.83 -2.89
N ILE A 185 8.59 -3.24 -2.32
CA ILE A 185 8.79 -1.79 -2.29
C ILE A 185 8.90 -1.24 -3.71
N ASN A 186 8.28 -0.08 -3.95
CA ASN A 186 8.30 0.61 -5.23
C ASN A 186 9.35 1.74 -5.24
N PRO A 187 10.58 1.50 -5.73
CA PRO A 187 11.65 2.51 -5.69
C PRO A 187 11.24 3.80 -6.41
N PRO A 188 11.70 4.97 -5.94
CA PRO A 188 12.68 5.24 -4.88
C PRO A 188 12.07 5.38 -3.47
N GLU A 189 10.88 4.83 -3.25
CA GLU A 189 10.28 4.72 -1.91
C GLU A 189 11.07 3.71 -1.07
N VAL A 190 11.06 3.87 0.25
CA VAL A 190 11.77 2.99 1.19
C VAL A 190 10.84 2.05 1.96
N ALA A 191 9.52 2.19 1.76
CA ALA A 191 8.52 1.34 2.40
C ALA A 191 7.24 1.23 1.58
N ILE A 192 6.44 0.20 1.88
CA ILE A 192 5.13 -0.05 1.32
C ILE A 192 4.22 -0.67 2.37
N LEU A 193 2.97 -0.20 2.44
CA LEU A 193 1.95 -0.72 3.36
C LEU A 193 1.02 -1.68 2.61
N GLY A 194 1.07 -2.96 2.95
CA GLY A 194 0.08 -3.96 2.56
C GLY A 194 -1.14 -3.91 3.49
N VAL A 195 -2.34 -3.98 2.91
CA VAL A 195 -3.61 -4.00 3.64
C VAL A 195 -4.41 -5.21 3.19
N GLY A 196 -4.68 -6.12 4.14
CA GLY A 196 -5.46 -7.33 3.90
C GLY A 196 -6.98 -7.11 4.06
N LYS A 197 -7.73 -8.20 3.99
CA LYS A 197 -9.18 -8.19 4.17
C LYS A 197 -9.54 -8.10 5.66
N THR A 198 -10.36 -7.11 6.02
CA THR A 198 -10.90 -6.98 7.37
C THR A 198 -11.71 -8.23 7.76
N PHE A 199 -11.51 -8.71 8.98
CA PHE A 199 -12.20 -9.88 9.52
C PHE A 199 -12.67 -9.66 10.96
N ASP A 200 -13.61 -10.47 11.41
CA ASP A 200 -14.12 -10.43 12.78
C ASP A 200 -13.27 -11.34 13.67
N LYS A 201 -12.86 -10.81 14.84
CA LYS A 201 -12.08 -11.52 15.87
C LYS A 201 -12.76 -11.38 17.23
N ILE A 202 -12.93 -12.48 17.93
CA ILE A 202 -13.46 -12.47 19.31
C ILE A 202 -12.32 -12.06 20.25
N LYS A 203 -12.56 -11.00 21.04
CA LYS A 203 -11.67 -10.53 22.10
C LYS A 203 -12.38 -10.51 23.44
N LYS A 204 -11.66 -10.82 24.52
CA LYS A 204 -12.17 -10.67 25.90
C LYS A 204 -11.87 -9.26 26.39
N VAL A 205 -12.90 -8.47 26.65
CA VAL A 205 -12.79 -7.08 27.16
C VAL A 205 -13.67 -6.98 28.41
N ASN A 206 -13.08 -6.56 29.54
CA ASN A 206 -13.77 -6.43 30.83
C ASN A 206 -14.57 -7.71 31.23
N GLY A 207 -13.98 -8.89 30.96
CA GLY A 207 -14.61 -10.18 31.29
C GLY A 207 -15.61 -10.69 30.25
N GLN A 208 -16.08 -9.91 29.32
CA GLN A 208 -17.03 -10.27 28.27
C GLN A 208 -16.31 -10.57 26.94
N PHE A 209 -16.85 -11.53 26.17
CA PHE A 209 -16.40 -11.80 24.81
C PHE A 209 -17.16 -10.90 23.85
N ILE A 210 -16.42 -10.08 23.12
CA ILE A 210 -16.97 -9.16 22.11
C ILE A 210 -16.32 -9.40 20.76
N VAL A 211 -17.06 -9.13 19.70
CA VAL A 211 -16.55 -9.19 18.32
C VAL A 211 -15.90 -7.85 17.98
N ARG A 212 -14.67 -7.90 17.46
CA ARG A 212 -13.91 -6.74 17.01
C ARG A 212 -13.54 -6.89 15.53
N LYS A 213 -13.60 -5.81 14.78
CA LYS A 213 -13.16 -5.77 13.38
C LYS A 213 -11.67 -5.50 13.29
N MET A 214 -10.93 -6.49 12.78
CA MET A 214 -9.48 -6.43 12.67
C MET A 214 -9.07 -6.17 11.23
N LEU A 215 -8.18 -5.20 11.04
CA LEU A 215 -7.53 -4.88 9.76
C LEU A 215 -6.12 -5.46 9.79
N PRO A 216 -5.83 -6.50 8.99
CA PRO A 216 -4.46 -7.00 8.87
C PRO A 216 -3.65 -6.06 8.01
N ILE A 217 -2.44 -5.73 8.48
CA ILE A 217 -1.47 -4.92 7.76
C ILE A 217 -0.14 -5.65 7.62
N SER A 218 0.57 -5.34 6.55
CA SER A 218 1.91 -5.84 6.26
C SER A 218 2.79 -4.67 5.84
N LEU A 219 3.73 -4.29 6.70
CA LEU A 219 4.65 -3.19 6.44
C LEU A 219 5.98 -3.75 5.95
N SER A 220 6.29 -3.59 4.66
CA SER A 220 7.63 -3.88 4.13
C SER A 220 8.45 -2.61 4.05
N TYR A 221 9.72 -2.68 4.45
CA TYR A 221 10.64 -1.54 4.44
C TYR A 221 12.07 -1.95 4.09
N ASP A 222 12.83 -0.97 3.60
CA ASP A 222 14.26 -1.09 3.30
C ASP A 222 15.07 -1.05 4.60
N HIS A 223 15.65 -2.20 4.99
CA HIS A 223 16.37 -2.32 6.26
C HIS A 223 17.70 -1.55 6.30
N ARG A 224 18.11 -0.92 5.20
CA ARG A 224 19.23 0.04 5.18
C ARG A 224 18.84 1.42 5.73
N VAL A 225 17.53 1.71 5.77
CA VAL A 225 16.98 3.03 6.18
C VAL A 225 16.19 2.91 7.48
N ILE A 226 15.41 1.85 7.63
CA ILE A 226 14.46 1.65 8.72
C ILE A 226 14.83 0.38 9.47
N ASP A 227 14.99 0.48 10.80
CA ASP A 227 15.20 -0.68 11.67
C ASP A 227 13.87 -1.28 12.15
N GLY A 228 13.95 -2.51 12.73
CA GLY A 228 12.79 -3.25 13.20
C GLY A 228 12.03 -2.53 14.33
N ALA A 229 12.73 -1.78 15.19
CA ALA A 229 12.09 -1.05 16.28
C ALA A 229 11.31 0.16 15.75
N GLU A 230 11.84 0.87 14.76
CA GLU A 230 11.15 1.97 14.09
C GLU A 230 9.93 1.44 13.31
N GLY A 231 10.06 0.32 12.58
CA GLY A 231 8.96 -0.36 11.92
C GLY A 231 7.82 -0.73 12.87
N ALA A 232 8.16 -1.29 14.03
CA ALA A 232 7.18 -1.64 15.06
C ALA A 232 6.47 -0.39 15.63
N ARG A 233 7.21 0.69 15.93
CA ARG A 233 6.62 1.96 16.39
C ARG A 233 5.69 2.57 15.35
N PHE A 234 6.04 2.48 14.06
CA PHE A 234 5.19 2.93 12.96
C PHE A 234 3.87 2.15 12.91
N CYS A 235 3.88 0.81 13.02
CA CYS A 235 2.67 0.00 13.10
C CYS A 235 1.81 0.35 14.32
N VAL A 236 2.44 0.55 15.50
CA VAL A 236 1.73 1.00 16.71
C VAL A 236 1.09 2.38 16.53
N HIS A 237 1.78 3.31 15.84
CA HIS A 237 1.20 4.63 15.52
C HIS A 237 -0.01 4.50 14.59
N LEU A 238 0.06 3.68 13.54
CA LEU A 238 -1.09 3.39 12.67
C LEU A 238 -2.25 2.79 13.46
N SER A 239 -1.96 1.83 14.35
CA SER A 239 -2.98 1.22 15.22
C SER A 239 -3.68 2.23 16.11
N LYS A 240 -2.94 3.17 16.73
CA LYS A 240 -3.51 4.26 17.51
C LYS A 240 -4.31 5.25 16.66
N SER A 241 -3.88 5.50 15.42
CA SER A 241 -4.53 6.44 14.51
C SER A 241 -5.84 5.91 13.91
N LEU A 242 -5.99 4.59 13.78
CA LEU A 242 -7.18 3.94 13.23
C LEU A 242 -8.08 3.29 14.28
N GLY A 243 -7.59 3.17 15.52
CA GLY A 243 -8.28 2.53 16.63
C GLY A 243 -9.33 3.43 17.29
N LYS A 244 -9.54 3.23 18.60
CA LYS A 244 -10.63 3.87 19.39
C LYS A 244 -10.67 5.39 19.26
N ASP A 245 -9.52 6.05 19.21
CA ASP A 245 -9.41 7.52 19.18
C ASP A 245 -9.20 8.07 17.76
N PHE A 246 -9.57 7.30 16.72
CA PHE A 246 -9.32 7.66 15.32
C PHE A 246 -9.84 9.05 14.95
N ALA A 247 -11.00 9.48 15.49
CA ALA A 247 -11.60 10.77 15.15
C ALA A 247 -10.70 11.94 15.56
N PHE A 248 -10.09 11.88 16.75
CA PHE A 248 -9.14 12.89 17.22
C PHE A 248 -7.82 12.85 16.43
N LYS A 249 -7.37 11.63 16.08
CA LYS A 249 -6.08 11.44 15.38
C LYS A 249 -6.13 11.80 13.89
N LEU A 250 -7.30 11.70 13.25
CA LEU A 250 -7.45 11.99 11.84
C LEU A 250 -8.00 13.39 11.54
N ALA A 251 -8.48 14.11 12.58
CA ALA A 251 -8.99 15.48 12.45
C ALA A 251 -7.88 16.56 12.38
N VAL A 252 -6.63 16.20 12.69
CA VAL A 252 -5.47 17.12 12.74
C VAL A 252 -4.68 17.05 11.43
#